data_d50d26888cfa99ed8721b9221701a414
#
_entry.id   d50d26888cfa99ed8721b9221701a414
#
_cell.length_a   1.000
_cell.length_b   1.000
_cell.length_c   1.000
_cell.angle_alpha   90.00
_cell.angle_beta   90.00
_cell.angle_gamma   90.00
#
_symmetry.space_group_name_H-M   'P 1'
#
loop_
_entity.id
_entity.type
_entity.pdbx_description
1 polymer ?
#
loop_
_entity_poly.entity_id
_entity_poly.type
_entity_poly.pdbx_seq_one_letter_code
_entity_poly.pdbx_strand_id
1 'polypeptide(L)'
;MAEFMHIKISLMAEITDADTLREAALKNFDAADMTSPDHPDTADWHASEEGQEQRRQIATQDQAALNQIADPTKALKFLDGVPGAKVLHVSSSIVGELEGTMRREARDAWLDREGITFLPDEALAAD
;
A
#
# COMPACT_ATOMS: atom_id res chain seq x y z
N MET A 1 0.75 2.51 35.11
CA MET A 1 1.69 1.91 34.14
C MET A 1 0.99 1.74 32.80
N ALA A 2 1.60 2.21 31.72
CA ALA A 2 0.99 2.09 30.40
C ALA A 2 1.23 0.69 29.82
N GLU A 3 0.22 0.16 29.18
CA GLU A 3 0.32 -1.09 28.43
C GLU A 3 0.30 -0.78 26.94
N PHE A 4 1.15 -1.47 26.18
CA PHE A 4 1.24 -1.28 24.74
C PHE A 4 1.00 -2.60 24.04
N MET A 5 0.25 -2.57 22.96
CA MET A 5 -0.01 -3.75 22.13
C MET A 5 0.46 -3.51 20.71
N HIS A 6 1.07 -4.51 20.13
CA HIS A 6 1.41 -4.53 18.71
C HIS A 6 0.34 -5.33 17.97
N ILE A 7 -0.37 -4.68 17.06
CA ILE A 7 -1.43 -5.29 16.27
C ILE A 7 -0.94 -5.41 14.84
N LYS A 8 -1.04 -6.60 14.26
CA LYS A 8 -0.74 -6.83 12.85
C LYS A 8 -2.03 -7.04 12.08
N ILE A 9 -2.11 -6.42 10.91
CA ILE A 9 -3.24 -6.57 10.00
C ILE A 9 -2.70 -7.06 8.67
N SER A 10 -3.30 -8.14 8.16
CA SER A 10 -2.96 -8.66 6.83
C SER A 10 -4.06 -8.30 5.84
N LEU A 11 -3.66 -7.79 4.69
CA LEU A 11 -4.58 -7.43 3.61
C LEU A 11 -4.14 -8.13 2.33
N MET A 12 -5.14 -8.60 1.58
CA MET A 12 -4.92 -9.05 0.20
C MET A 12 -5.63 -8.07 -0.72
N ALA A 13 -4.89 -7.53 -1.68
CA ALA A 13 -5.45 -6.62 -2.68
C ALA A 13 -5.31 -7.25 -4.07
N GLU A 14 -6.32 -7.06 -4.89
CA GLU A 14 -6.27 -7.42 -6.29
C GLU A 14 -5.94 -6.18 -7.11
N ILE A 15 -4.98 -6.31 -8.03
CA ILE A 15 -4.70 -5.26 -9.01
C ILE A 15 -5.67 -5.46 -10.17
N THR A 16 -6.72 -4.67 -10.22
CA THR A 16 -7.78 -4.81 -11.22
C THR A 16 -7.44 -4.16 -12.55
N ASP A 17 -6.58 -3.14 -12.52
CA ASP A 17 -6.13 -2.42 -13.71
C ASP A 17 -4.74 -1.83 -13.43
N ALA A 18 -3.72 -2.55 -13.89
CA ALA A 18 -2.33 -2.16 -13.62
C ALA A 18 -1.96 -0.82 -14.28
N ASP A 19 -2.48 -0.55 -15.47
CA ASP A 19 -2.19 0.70 -16.15
C ASP A 19 -2.76 1.90 -15.40
N THR A 20 -4.00 1.80 -14.94
CA THR A 20 -4.64 2.85 -14.14
C THR A 20 -3.90 3.07 -12.83
N LEU A 21 -3.48 1.99 -12.16
CA LEU A 21 -2.71 2.09 -10.93
C LEU A 21 -1.39 2.83 -11.15
N ARG A 22 -0.64 2.44 -12.17
CA ARG A 22 0.67 3.06 -12.46
C ARG A 22 0.53 4.51 -12.90
N GLU A 23 -0.48 4.84 -13.70
CA GLU A 23 -0.74 6.23 -14.09
C GLU A 23 -1.06 7.11 -12.88
N ALA A 24 -1.91 6.62 -11.97
CA ALA A 24 -2.26 7.36 -10.76
C ALA A 24 -1.02 7.56 -9.88
N ALA A 25 -0.19 6.52 -9.75
CA ALA A 25 1.04 6.59 -8.96
C ALA A 25 2.06 7.57 -9.56
N LEU A 26 2.22 7.56 -10.88
CA LEU A 26 3.11 8.51 -11.58
C LEU A 26 2.65 9.94 -11.39
N LYS A 27 1.35 10.18 -11.51
CA LYS A 27 0.79 11.52 -11.29
C LYS A 27 1.06 12.01 -9.88
N ASN A 28 0.87 11.13 -8.89
CA ASN A 28 1.16 11.44 -7.49
C ASN A 28 2.66 11.72 -7.28
N PHE A 29 3.52 10.89 -7.85
CA PHE A 29 4.97 11.04 -7.75
C PHE A 29 5.45 12.34 -8.39
N ASP A 30 4.98 12.66 -9.60
CA ASP A 30 5.39 13.85 -10.33
C ASP A 30 4.96 15.13 -9.61
N ALA A 31 3.89 15.09 -8.82
CA ALA A 31 3.39 16.22 -8.04
C ALA A 31 4.03 16.32 -6.65
N ALA A 32 4.77 15.30 -6.21
CA ALA A 32 5.34 15.27 -4.87
C ALA A 32 6.56 16.18 -4.74
N ASP A 33 6.63 16.90 -3.62
CA ASP A 33 7.80 17.67 -3.26
C ASP A 33 8.86 16.74 -2.67
N MET A 34 9.94 16.53 -3.45
CA MET A 34 11.01 15.62 -3.07
C MET A 34 12.33 16.37 -3.03
N THR A 35 13.10 16.15 -1.98
CA THR A 35 14.42 16.76 -1.83
C THR A 35 15.39 15.77 -1.20
N SER A 36 16.68 16.02 -1.39
CA SER A 36 17.76 15.28 -0.74
C SER A 36 18.90 16.25 -0.42
N PRO A 37 19.87 15.84 0.41
CA PRO A 37 21.02 16.70 0.69
C PRO A 37 21.78 17.14 -0.57
N ASP A 38 21.86 16.27 -1.59
CA ASP A 38 22.53 16.58 -2.84
C ASP A 38 21.64 17.35 -3.83
N HIS A 39 20.31 17.25 -3.65
CA HIS A 39 19.33 17.89 -4.54
C HIS A 39 18.25 18.56 -3.68
N PRO A 40 18.54 19.75 -3.12
CA PRO A 40 17.60 20.43 -2.21
C PRO A 40 16.38 21.05 -2.92
N ASP A 41 16.40 21.11 -4.23
CA ASP A 41 15.28 21.61 -5.04
C ASP A 41 14.50 20.44 -5.63
N THR A 42 13.16 20.51 -5.54
CA THR A 42 12.29 19.44 -6.02
C THR A 42 12.50 19.12 -7.51
N ALA A 43 12.61 20.15 -8.36
CA ALA A 43 12.82 19.94 -9.78
C ALA A 43 14.15 19.26 -10.06
N ASP A 44 15.20 19.65 -9.34
CA ASP A 44 16.52 19.03 -9.47
C ASP A 44 16.49 17.57 -9.00
N TRP A 45 15.78 17.29 -7.91
CA TRP A 45 15.65 15.93 -7.41
C TRP A 45 14.96 15.03 -8.44
N HIS A 46 13.82 15.47 -9.02
CA HIS A 46 13.11 14.70 -10.04
C HIS A 46 13.97 14.48 -11.30
N ALA A 47 14.84 15.42 -11.64
CA ALA A 47 15.74 15.30 -12.77
C ALA A 47 16.98 14.43 -12.47
N SER A 48 17.26 14.13 -11.20
CA SER A 48 18.42 13.34 -10.80
C SER A 48 18.27 11.87 -11.21
N GLU A 49 19.39 11.13 -11.19
CA GLU A 49 19.35 9.69 -11.44
C GLU A 49 18.43 8.95 -10.47
N GLU A 50 18.48 9.33 -9.19
CA GLU A 50 17.63 8.75 -8.15
C GLU A 50 16.15 8.98 -8.46
N GLY A 51 15.79 10.22 -8.79
CA GLY A 51 14.39 10.56 -9.10
C GLY A 51 13.89 9.84 -10.34
N GLN A 52 14.70 9.77 -11.39
CA GLN A 52 14.34 9.06 -12.62
C GLN A 52 14.24 7.56 -12.42
N GLU A 53 15.11 6.97 -11.61
CA GLU A 53 15.06 5.53 -11.30
C GLU A 53 13.81 5.19 -10.50
N GLN A 54 13.45 6.00 -9.49
CA GLN A 54 12.22 5.78 -8.75
C GLN A 54 10.99 5.90 -9.65
N ARG A 55 11.00 6.88 -10.55
CA ARG A 55 9.90 7.06 -11.51
C ARG A 55 9.77 5.85 -12.43
N ARG A 56 10.90 5.32 -12.89
CA ARG A 56 10.93 4.12 -13.75
C ARG A 56 10.35 2.91 -13.01
N GLN A 57 10.70 2.73 -11.74
CA GLN A 57 10.17 1.63 -10.93
C GLN A 57 8.64 1.74 -10.79
N ILE A 58 8.13 2.93 -10.53
CA ILE A 58 6.69 3.18 -10.44
C ILE A 58 6.00 2.88 -11.77
N ALA A 59 6.62 3.26 -12.88
CA ALA A 59 6.07 3.07 -14.22
C ALA A 59 6.04 1.60 -14.66
N THR A 60 6.89 0.75 -14.07
CA THR A 60 7.08 -0.62 -14.53
C THR A 60 6.73 -1.71 -13.51
N GLN A 61 6.57 -1.35 -12.23
CA GLN A 61 6.34 -2.31 -11.15
C GLN A 61 5.08 -1.93 -10.37
N ASP A 62 4.12 -2.85 -10.34
CA ASP A 62 2.85 -2.62 -9.64
C ASP A 62 3.06 -2.43 -8.14
N GLN A 63 4.02 -3.15 -7.55
CA GLN A 63 4.34 -3.00 -6.13
C GLN A 63 4.85 -1.58 -5.82
N ALA A 64 5.74 -1.06 -6.64
CA ALA A 64 6.26 0.30 -6.46
C ALA A 64 5.15 1.35 -6.63
N ALA A 65 4.27 1.14 -7.62
CA ALA A 65 3.13 2.01 -7.86
C ALA A 65 2.17 2.01 -6.67
N LEU A 66 1.85 0.83 -6.14
CA LEU A 66 0.96 0.70 -5.00
C LEU A 66 1.57 1.37 -3.76
N ASN A 67 2.87 1.16 -3.50
CA ASN A 67 3.57 1.83 -2.41
C ASN A 67 3.50 3.36 -2.51
N GLN A 68 3.53 3.88 -3.73
CA GLN A 68 3.54 5.34 -3.95
C GLN A 68 2.24 5.99 -3.51
N ILE A 69 1.09 5.32 -3.69
CA ILE A 69 -0.22 5.93 -3.45
C ILE A 69 -1.01 5.29 -2.31
N ALA A 70 -0.55 4.18 -1.73
CA ALA A 70 -1.21 3.58 -0.58
C ALA A 70 -1.11 4.51 0.63
N ASP A 71 -2.21 4.67 1.33
CA ASP A 71 -2.28 5.56 2.49
C ASP A 71 -2.49 4.74 3.77
N PRO A 72 -1.41 4.46 4.54
CA PRO A 72 -1.51 3.68 5.76
C PRO A 72 -2.29 4.40 6.87
N THR A 73 -2.46 5.73 6.79
CA THR A 73 -3.19 6.45 7.83
C THR A 73 -4.66 6.05 7.90
N LYS A 74 -5.22 5.51 6.83
CA LYS A 74 -6.59 5.00 6.82
C LYS A 74 -6.77 3.79 7.73
N ALA A 75 -5.70 3.07 8.06
CA ALA A 75 -5.75 1.97 9.02
C ALA A 75 -6.03 2.45 10.45
N LEU A 76 -5.83 3.75 10.74
CA LEU A 76 -6.16 4.32 12.05
C LEU A 76 -7.63 4.14 12.40
N LYS A 77 -8.50 4.08 11.40
CA LYS A 77 -9.94 3.91 11.60
C LYS A 77 -10.30 2.58 12.25
N PHE A 78 -9.40 1.62 12.19
CA PHE A 78 -9.61 0.31 12.80
C PHE A 78 -9.93 0.40 14.30
N LEU A 79 -9.32 1.35 15.01
CA LEU A 79 -9.54 1.55 16.44
C LEU A 79 -10.32 2.82 16.76
N ASP A 80 -10.84 3.52 15.76
CA ASP A 80 -11.65 4.72 16.00
C ASP A 80 -12.89 4.37 16.82
N GLY A 81 -13.13 5.14 17.87
CA GLY A 81 -14.30 4.94 18.73
C GLY A 81 -14.18 3.77 19.69
N VAL A 82 -13.05 3.07 19.75
CA VAL A 82 -12.83 2.02 20.74
C VAL A 82 -12.46 2.67 22.08
N PRO A 83 -13.33 2.57 23.12
CA PRO A 83 -13.02 3.17 24.42
C PRO A 83 -11.80 2.52 25.06
N GLY A 84 -10.93 3.34 25.62
CA GLY A 84 -9.76 2.84 26.36
C GLY A 84 -8.54 2.53 25.51
N ALA A 85 -8.59 2.78 24.21
CA ALA A 85 -7.46 2.53 23.32
C ALA A 85 -7.24 3.69 22.36
N LYS A 86 -5.99 3.90 21.95
CA LYS A 86 -5.67 4.85 20.89
C LYS A 86 -4.49 4.33 20.08
N VAL A 87 -4.46 4.65 18.81
CA VAL A 87 -3.34 4.32 17.93
C VAL A 87 -2.23 5.34 18.13
N LEU A 88 -1.01 4.87 18.37
CA LEU A 88 0.16 5.73 18.55
C LEU A 88 1.01 5.81 17.29
N HIS A 89 1.05 4.73 16.52
CA HIS A 89 1.90 4.65 15.34
C HIS A 89 1.30 3.66 14.34
N VAL A 90 1.35 4.01 13.07
CA VAL A 90 0.99 3.13 11.97
C VAL A 90 2.16 3.05 11.00
N SER A 91 2.50 1.85 10.63
CA SER A 91 3.40 1.62 9.51
C SER A 91 2.80 0.56 8.61
N SER A 92 3.09 0.66 7.34
CA SER A 92 2.68 -0.36 6.37
C SER A 92 3.84 -0.67 5.44
N SER A 93 3.88 -1.92 5.00
CA SER A 93 4.80 -2.33 3.96
C SER A 93 4.07 -3.30 3.04
N ILE A 94 4.37 -3.20 1.75
CA ILE A 94 3.84 -4.17 0.78
C ILE A 94 4.83 -5.32 0.74
N VAL A 95 4.36 -6.50 1.12
CA VAL A 95 5.22 -7.69 1.23
C VAL A 95 5.65 -8.18 -0.15
N GLY A 96 4.78 -8.02 -1.15
CA GLY A 96 5.09 -8.40 -2.52
C GLY A 96 3.91 -9.08 -3.20
N GLU A 97 4.16 -9.56 -4.39
CA GLU A 97 3.16 -10.29 -5.15
C GLU A 97 3.01 -11.71 -4.62
N LEU A 98 1.77 -12.20 -4.60
CA LEU A 98 1.51 -13.62 -4.40
C LEU A 98 1.91 -14.36 -5.68
N GLU A 99 2.43 -15.58 -5.54
CA GLU A 99 2.95 -16.34 -6.67
C GLU A 99 1.90 -16.52 -7.78
N GLY A 100 2.22 -15.98 -8.96
CA GLY A 100 1.41 -16.12 -10.15
C GLY A 100 0.04 -15.47 -10.06
N THR A 101 -0.79 -15.72 -11.08
CA THR A 101 -2.18 -15.31 -11.07
C THR A 101 -2.96 -16.27 -10.19
N MET A 102 -3.43 -15.79 -9.06
CA MET A 102 -4.12 -16.61 -8.09
C MET A 102 -5.57 -16.81 -8.50
N ARG A 103 -6.00 -18.05 -8.62
CA ARG A 103 -7.42 -18.36 -8.83
C ARG A 103 -8.20 -18.07 -7.56
N ARG A 104 -9.52 -17.83 -7.73
CA ARG A 104 -10.40 -17.52 -6.62
C ARG A 104 -10.32 -18.54 -5.48
N GLU A 105 -10.33 -19.84 -5.81
CA GLU A 105 -10.25 -20.91 -4.82
C GLU A 105 -8.94 -20.86 -4.03
N ALA A 106 -7.82 -20.58 -4.71
CA ALA A 106 -6.53 -20.45 -4.04
C ALA A 106 -6.48 -19.22 -3.16
N ARG A 107 -7.08 -18.11 -3.61
CA ARG A 107 -7.22 -16.90 -2.80
C ARG A 107 -8.02 -17.17 -1.54
N ASP A 108 -9.16 -17.83 -1.67
CA ASP A 108 -10.03 -18.14 -0.53
C ASP A 108 -9.32 -19.07 0.47
N ALA A 109 -8.58 -20.06 -0.03
CA ALA A 109 -7.78 -20.93 0.81
C ALA A 109 -6.67 -20.17 1.56
N TRP A 110 -6.05 -19.18 0.89
CA TRP A 110 -5.04 -18.33 1.53
C TRP A 110 -5.66 -17.50 2.65
N LEU A 111 -6.82 -16.88 2.40
CA LEU A 111 -7.54 -16.10 3.40
C LEU A 111 -7.92 -16.95 4.60
N ASP A 112 -8.38 -18.18 4.36
CA ASP A 112 -8.72 -19.11 5.45
C ASP A 112 -7.51 -19.44 6.32
N ARG A 113 -6.33 -19.58 5.71
CA ARG A 113 -5.10 -19.87 6.47
C ARG A 113 -4.65 -18.71 7.34
N GLU A 114 -4.99 -17.48 6.95
CA GLU A 114 -4.62 -16.27 7.71
C GLU A 114 -5.53 -16.03 8.91
N GLY A 115 -6.60 -16.82 9.08
CA GLY A 115 -7.50 -16.74 10.23
C GLY A 115 -8.84 -16.14 9.90
N ILE A 116 -9.37 -15.28 10.79
CA ILE A 116 -10.68 -14.65 10.59
C ILE A 116 -10.60 -13.72 9.36
N THR A 117 -11.49 -13.95 8.40
CA THR A 117 -11.54 -13.20 7.16
C THR A 117 -12.77 -12.31 7.12
N PHE A 118 -12.55 -11.02 6.87
CA PHE A 118 -13.62 -10.04 6.60
C PHE A 118 -13.47 -9.59 5.15
N LEU A 119 -14.51 -9.80 4.35
CA LEU A 119 -14.51 -9.40 2.94
C LEU A 119 -15.43 -8.18 2.76
N PRO A 120 -14.98 -7.15 2.00
CA PRO A 120 -15.90 -6.07 1.63
C PRO A 120 -17.02 -6.61 0.75
N ASP A 121 -18.17 -5.95 0.77
CA ASP A 121 -19.36 -6.36 0.01
C ASP A 121 -19.06 -6.53 -1.48
N GLU A 122 -18.22 -5.67 -2.03
CA GLU A 122 -17.79 -5.73 -3.43
C GLU A 122 -17.07 -7.03 -3.76
N ALA A 123 -16.23 -7.52 -2.85
CA ALA A 123 -15.52 -8.79 -3.03
C ALA A 123 -16.46 -9.98 -2.95
N LEU A 124 -17.51 -9.89 -2.12
CA LEU A 124 -18.53 -10.93 -1.99
C LEU A 124 -19.42 -11.02 -3.24
N ALA A 125 -19.64 -9.91 -3.92
CA ALA A 125 -20.46 -9.85 -5.13
C ALA A 125 -19.69 -10.27 -6.38
N ALA A 126 -18.36 -10.32 -6.33
CA ALA A 126 -17.51 -10.66 -7.48
C ALA A 126 -17.41 -12.17 -7.64
N ASP A 127 -17.89 -12.68 -8.75
CA ASP A 127 -17.77 -14.09 -9.11
C ASP A 127 -16.76 -14.30 -10.24
#